data_094aebab5f5a640f5880171849206717
#
_entry.id   094aebab5f5a640f5880171849206717
#
_cell.length_a   1.000
_cell.length_b   1.000
_cell.length_c   1.000
_cell.angle_alpha   90.00
_cell.angle_beta   90.00
_cell.angle_gamma   90.00
#
_symmetry.space_group_name_H-M   'P 1'
#
loop_
_entity.id
_entity.type
_entity.pdbx_description
1 polymer ?
#
loop_
_entity_poly.entity_id
_entity_poly.type
_entity_poly.pdbx_seq_one_letter_code
_entity_poly.pdbx_strand_id
1 'polypeptide(L)'
;MVTYPRTDSRYIPDDVVPTLPERLRSVMVEDYKPLAAELLRSRPLQTRYLVNAAKVTDHHALLPTEEPVELWRLTGPERNIYDLIVRRFLAVLLPPFEYEEVALTLEVEGETLHARGKAVLSPGWRAAYDRTFALEEEDEEGDEKEQSLPTLAEGERLTVQSARANPG
;
A
#
# COMPACT_ATOMS: atom_id res chain seq x y z
N MET A 1 8.16 -7.77 19.61
CA MET A 1 8.46 -6.49 18.92
C MET A 1 8.82 -6.73 17.46
N VAL A 2 10.07 -6.99 17.07
CA VAL A 2 10.47 -7.39 15.72
C VAL A 2 11.52 -8.48 15.77
N THR A 3 11.66 -9.27 14.69
CA THR A 3 12.69 -10.30 14.56
C THR A 3 14.07 -9.65 14.42
N TYR A 4 15.13 -10.46 14.37
CA TYR A 4 16.51 -9.95 14.32
C TYR A 4 16.72 -9.03 13.10
N PRO A 5 17.17 -7.76 13.29
CA PRO A 5 17.14 -6.75 12.24
C PRO A 5 18.29 -6.85 11.22
N ARG A 6 19.34 -7.60 11.53
CA ARG A 6 20.47 -7.77 10.60
C ARG A 6 20.18 -8.89 9.62
N THR A 7 19.50 -8.54 8.53
CA THR A 7 19.18 -9.46 7.43
C THR A 7 19.29 -8.73 6.11
N ASP A 8 19.68 -9.46 5.07
CA ASP A 8 19.67 -9.04 3.66
C ASP A 8 18.50 -9.67 2.89
N SER A 9 17.75 -10.59 3.52
CA SER A 9 16.61 -11.25 2.91
C SER A 9 15.31 -10.47 3.11
N ARG A 10 14.52 -10.39 2.04
CA ARG A 10 13.12 -9.93 2.06
C ARG A 10 12.11 -11.07 2.07
N TYR A 11 12.59 -12.31 2.22
CA TYR A 11 11.76 -13.52 2.18
C TYR A 11 11.77 -14.25 3.51
N ILE A 12 10.76 -15.10 3.70
CA ILE A 12 10.68 -16.06 4.80
C ILE A 12 10.73 -17.49 4.25
N PRO A 13 11.19 -18.47 5.03
CA PRO A 13 11.07 -19.87 4.72
C PRO A 13 9.67 -20.41 5.07
N ASP A 14 9.35 -21.61 4.62
CA ASP A 14 8.01 -22.20 4.74
C ASP A 14 7.61 -22.49 6.21
N ASP A 15 8.57 -22.77 7.08
CA ASP A 15 8.36 -23.04 8.50
C ASP A 15 7.92 -21.82 9.31
N VAL A 16 8.13 -20.61 8.79
CA VAL A 16 7.64 -19.35 9.40
C VAL A 16 6.17 -19.08 9.05
N VAL A 17 5.66 -19.62 7.93
CA VAL A 17 4.28 -19.37 7.47
C VAL A 17 3.22 -19.69 8.52
N PRO A 18 3.29 -20.82 9.27
CA PRO A 18 2.32 -21.13 10.33
C PRO A 18 2.26 -20.09 11.45
N THR A 19 3.29 -19.26 11.64
CA THR A 19 3.35 -18.23 12.69
C THR A 19 2.68 -16.92 12.28
N LEU A 20 2.43 -16.70 10.98
CA LEU A 20 1.87 -15.45 10.47
C LEU A 20 0.53 -15.05 11.12
N PRO A 21 -0.41 -15.97 11.39
CA PRO A 21 -1.65 -15.60 12.08
C PRO A 21 -1.42 -15.06 13.50
N GLU A 22 -0.44 -15.58 14.24
CA GLU A 22 -0.12 -15.08 15.57
C GLU A 22 0.53 -13.70 15.51
N ARG A 23 1.43 -13.50 14.55
CA ARG A 23 2.03 -12.18 14.26
C ARG A 23 0.98 -11.14 13.84
N LEU A 24 -0.02 -11.55 13.07
CA LEU A 24 -1.16 -10.67 12.75
C LEU A 24 -1.96 -10.28 13.99
N ARG A 25 -2.16 -11.23 14.94
CA ARG A 25 -2.82 -10.92 16.21
C ARG A 25 -2.01 -9.96 17.07
N SER A 26 -0.68 -10.11 17.11
CA SER A 26 0.20 -9.25 17.91
C SER A 26 0.20 -7.79 17.44
N VAL A 27 -0.04 -7.56 16.14
CA VAL A 27 -0.13 -6.21 15.56
C VAL A 27 -1.56 -5.65 15.49
N MET A 28 -2.55 -6.32 16.07
CA MET A 28 -3.95 -5.83 16.11
C MET A 28 -4.16 -4.68 17.10
N VAL A 29 -3.38 -3.63 16.96
CA VAL A 29 -3.42 -2.43 17.82
C VAL A 29 -3.65 -1.19 16.98
N GLU A 30 -4.30 -0.18 17.56
CA GLU A 30 -4.55 1.13 16.93
C GLU A 30 -4.98 1.00 15.44
N ASP A 31 -4.31 1.73 14.56
CA ASP A 31 -4.63 1.85 13.13
C ASP A 31 -4.39 0.56 12.33
N TYR A 32 -3.59 -0.37 12.82
CA TYR A 32 -3.34 -1.65 12.14
C TYR A 32 -4.47 -2.66 12.31
N LYS A 33 -5.30 -2.49 13.35
CA LYS A 33 -6.35 -3.44 13.75
C LYS A 33 -7.31 -3.80 12.62
N PRO A 34 -7.85 -2.85 11.82
CA PRO A 34 -8.80 -3.18 10.75
C PRO A 34 -8.21 -4.13 9.72
N LEU A 35 -7.01 -3.81 9.19
CA LEU A 35 -6.34 -4.62 8.18
C LEU A 35 -5.87 -5.98 8.70
N ALA A 36 -5.29 -6.02 9.89
CA ALA A 36 -4.87 -7.27 10.50
C ALA A 36 -6.07 -8.21 10.75
N ALA A 37 -7.22 -7.67 11.18
CA ALA A 37 -8.45 -8.44 11.36
C ALA A 37 -9.03 -8.93 10.04
N GLU A 38 -8.95 -8.14 8.97
CA GLU A 38 -9.37 -8.53 7.62
C GLU A 38 -8.50 -9.68 7.11
N LEU A 39 -7.18 -9.56 7.19
CA LEU A 39 -6.24 -10.61 6.80
C LEU A 39 -6.46 -11.91 7.57
N LEU A 40 -6.77 -11.84 8.87
CA LEU A 40 -7.09 -13.03 9.66
C LEU A 40 -8.38 -13.73 9.22
N ARG A 41 -9.33 -12.99 8.64
CA ARG A 41 -10.57 -13.56 8.08
C ARG A 41 -10.38 -14.11 6.67
N SER A 42 -9.53 -13.46 5.87
CA SER A 42 -9.25 -13.81 4.46
C SER A 42 -8.23 -14.95 4.39
N ARG A 43 -8.66 -16.18 4.72
CA ARG A 43 -7.78 -17.38 4.61
C ARG A 43 -8.06 -18.16 3.33
N PRO A 44 -7.00 -18.73 2.72
CA PRO A 44 -5.58 -18.69 3.08
C PRO A 44 -4.94 -17.33 2.85
N LEU A 45 -3.91 -17.00 3.67
CA LEU A 45 -3.12 -15.77 3.51
C LEU A 45 -2.36 -15.76 2.18
N GLN A 46 -2.24 -14.60 1.57
CA GLN A 46 -1.43 -14.39 0.37
C GLN A 46 0.06 -14.40 0.76
N THR A 47 0.76 -15.52 0.55
CA THR A 47 2.18 -15.67 0.91
C THR A 47 3.11 -15.71 -0.29
N ARG A 48 2.56 -15.68 -1.51
CA ARG A 48 3.28 -15.87 -2.78
C ARG A 48 4.51 -14.96 -2.92
N TYR A 49 4.41 -13.73 -2.47
CA TYR A 49 5.49 -12.73 -2.61
C TYR A 49 6.42 -12.68 -1.40
N LEU A 50 6.08 -13.38 -0.34
CA LEU A 50 6.81 -13.39 0.93
C LEU A 50 7.65 -14.66 1.11
N VAL A 51 7.18 -15.81 0.62
CA VAL A 51 7.82 -17.11 0.86
C VAL A 51 8.80 -17.45 -0.27
N ASN A 52 10.07 -17.63 0.08
CA ASN A 52 11.10 -18.18 -0.80
C ASN A 52 12.29 -18.67 0.03
N ALA A 53 12.25 -19.93 0.46
CA ALA A 53 13.31 -20.53 1.28
C ALA A 53 14.70 -20.48 0.63
N ALA A 54 14.80 -20.59 -0.71
CA ALA A 54 16.07 -20.54 -1.43
C ALA A 54 16.78 -19.18 -1.37
N LYS A 55 16.06 -18.12 -0.99
CA LYS A 55 16.57 -16.75 -0.84
C LYS A 55 16.70 -16.31 0.62
N VAL A 56 16.65 -17.25 1.54
CA VAL A 56 16.91 -17.04 2.97
C VAL A 56 18.22 -17.72 3.29
N THR A 57 19.21 -16.97 3.75
CA THR A 57 20.52 -17.47 4.17
C THR A 57 20.56 -17.64 5.67
N ASP A 58 21.17 -16.73 6.39
CA ASP A 58 21.31 -16.79 7.86
C ASP A 58 20.06 -16.32 8.60
N HIS A 59 19.40 -15.27 8.08
CA HIS A 59 18.22 -14.67 8.68
C HIS A 59 17.14 -14.39 7.63
N HIS A 60 15.89 -14.66 7.99
CA HIS A 60 14.73 -14.31 7.16
C HIS A 60 14.38 -12.81 7.24
N ALA A 61 13.44 -12.38 6.42
CA ALA A 61 12.93 -11.01 6.42
C ALA A 61 12.54 -10.52 7.81
N LEU A 62 12.68 -9.20 8.02
CA LEU A 62 12.27 -8.54 9.25
C LEU A 62 10.75 -8.57 9.39
N LEU A 63 10.25 -9.15 10.49
CA LEU A 63 8.83 -9.29 10.78
C LEU A 63 8.51 -8.83 12.21
N PRO A 64 7.26 -8.42 12.51
CA PRO A 64 6.78 -8.34 13.87
C PRO A 64 6.87 -9.72 14.54
N THR A 65 7.15 -9.75 15.84
CA THR A 65 7.10 -10.99 16.64
C THR A 65 5.65 -11.35 17.00
N GLU A 66 5.45 -12.54 17.55
CA GLU A 66 4.15 -13.01 18.05
C GLU A 66 3.72 -12.28 19.33
N GLU A 67 4.63 -11.57 19.99
CA GLU A 67 4.34 -10.84 21.22
C GLU A 67 3.75 -9.46 20.92
N PRO A 68 2.63 -9.10 21.58
CA PRO A 68 2.05 -7.76 21.46
C PRO A 68 3.04 -6.66 21.86
N VAL A 69 2.96 -5.55 21.16
CA VAL A 69 3.75 -4.35 21.45
C VAL A 69 2.90 -3.31 22.18
N GLU A 70 3.44 -2.76 23.24
CA GLU A 70 2.88 -1.60 23.93
C GLU A 70 3.42 -0.32 23.29
N LEU A 71 2.71 0.19 22.25
CA LEU A 71 3.16 1.32 21.43
C LEU A 71 3.49 2.58 22.24
N TRP A 72 2.81 2.77 23.37
CA TRP A 72 3.05 3.91 24.27
C TRP A 72 4.43 3.89 24.95
N ARG A 73 5.12 2.74 24.98
CA ARG A 73 6.48 2.60 25.51
C ARG A 73 7.57 2.97 24.50
N LEU A 74 7.22 3.06 23.22
CA LEU A 74 8.16 3.38 22.18
C LEU A 74 8.40 4.89 22.13
N THR A 75 9.66 5.27 21.93
CA THR A 75 10.02 6.64 21.56
C THR A 75 9.50 6.97 20.17
N GLY A 76 9.43 8.25 19.80
CA GLY A 76 8.96 8.66 18.47
C GLY A 76 9.71 7.95 17.32
N PRO A 77 11.05 7.96 17.28
CA PRO A 77 11.82 7.26 16.26
C PRO A 77 11.56 5.74 16.21
N GLU A 78 11.48 5.07 17.37
CA GLU A 78 11.19 3.64 17.45
C GLU A 78 9.79 3.33 16.93
N ARG A 79 8.81 4.19 17.23
CA ARG A 79 7.44 4.06 16.73
C ARG A 79 7.37 4.19 15.21
N ASN A 80 8.10 5.15 14.63
CA ASN A 80 8.15 5.33 13.18
C ASN A 80 8.76 4.10 12.48
N ILE A 81 9.86 3.55 13.01
CA ILE A 81 10.47 2.34 12.46
C ILE A 81 9.52 1.14 12.59
N TYR A 82 8.87 0.99 13.75
CA TYR A 82 7.90 -0.08 13.97
C TYR A 82 6.70 0.04 13.01
N ASP A 83 6.18 1.24 12.79
CA ASP A 83 5.10 1.53 11.84
C ASP A 83 5.48 1.08 10.41
N LEU A 84 6.66 1.44 9.93
CA LEU A 84 7.16 1.02 8.62
C LEU A 84 7.20 -0.51 8.48
N ILE A 85 7.69 -1.22 9.52
CA ILE A 85 7.79 -2.68 9.52
C ILE A 85 6.41 -3.32 9.51
N VAL A 86 5.48 -2.84 10.36
CA VAL A 86 4.12 -3.40 10.45
C VAL A 86 3.35 -3.13 9.16
N ARG A 87 3.39 -1.93 8.61
CA ARG A 87 2.73 -1.61 7.33
C ARG A 87 3.28 -2.47 6.21
N ARG A 88 4.59 -2.64 6.12
CA ARG A 88 5.20 -3.53 5.13
C ARG A 88 4.78 -4.98 5.31
N PHE A 89 4.70 -5.47 6.54
CA PHE A 89 4.23 -6.80 6.87
C PHE A 89 2.77 -7.02 6.44
N LEU A 90 1.88 -6.08 6.73
CA LEU A 90 0.48 -6.14 6.29
C LEU A 90 0.36 -6.08 4.76
N ALA A 91 1.10 -5.16 4.12
CA ALA A 91 1.07 -4.95 2.67
C ALA A 91 1.45 -6.21 1.87
N VAL A 92 2.48 -6.95 2.29
CA VAL A 92 2.92 -8.16 1.56
C VAL A 92 1.94 -9.32 1.66
N LEU A 93 1.00 -9.28 2.59
CA LEU A 93 -0.07 -10.27 2.78
C LEU A 93 -1.38 -9.87 2.09
N LEU A 94 -1.49 -8.63 1.61
CA LEU A 94 -2.64 -8.11 0.86
C LEU A 94 -2.53 -8.46 -0.64
N PRO A 95 -3.67 -8.46 -1.36
CA PRO A 95 -3.67 -8.67 -2.81
C PRO A 95 -2.91 -7.55 -3.54
N PRO A 96 -2.61 -7.74 -4.83
CA PRO A 96 -2.04 -6.69 -5.67
C PRO A 96 -2.92 -5.44 -5.71
N PHE A 97 -2.28 -4.29 -5.95
CA PHE A 97 -2.97 -3.07 -6.36
C PHE A 97 -3.42 -3.24 -7.80
N GLU A 98 -4.73 -3.08 -8.05
CA GLU A 98 -5.33 -3.24 -9.38
C GLU A 98 -5.94 -1.91 -9.82
N TYR A 99 -5.61 -1.48 -11.04
CA TYR A 99 -6.13 -0.25 -11.64
C TYR A 99 -6.25 -0.41 -13.16
N GLU A 100 -7.10 0.43 -13.73
CA GLU A 100 -7.18 0.64 -15.18
C GLU A 100 -6.53 1.99 -15.52
N GLU A 101 -5.73 2.04 -16.59
CA GLU A 101 -5.26 3.29 -17.16
C GLU A 101 -6.37 3.91 -18.02
N VAL A 102 -6.71 5.16 -17.71
CA VAL A 102 -7.74 5.92 -18.43
C VAL A 102 -7.06 7.02 -19.21
N ALA A 103 -7.28 7.05 -20.52
CA ALA A 103 -6.89 8.14 -21.39
C ALA A 103 -8.17 8.79 -21.93
N LEU A 104 -8.36 10.06 -21.66
CA LEU A 104 -9.50 10.86 -22.13
C LEU A 104 -9.05 11.83 -23.23
N THR A 105 -9.85 11.92 -24.27
CA THR A 105 -9.76 12.96 -25.28
C THR A 105 -11.06 13.76 -25.22
N LEU A 106 -10.97 15.03 -24.93
CA LEU A 106 -12.10 15.93 -24.77
C LEU A 106 -12.06 16.99 -25.87
N GLU A 107 -13.23 17.32 -26.43
CA GLU A 107 -13.37 18.43 -27.37
C GLU A 107 -14.15 19.57 -26.69
N VAL A 108 -13.56 20.77 -26.68
CA VAL A 108 -14.17 21.99 -26.09
C VAL A 108 -13.98 23.14 -27.06
N GLU A 109 -15.07 23.70 -27.60
CA GLU A 109 -15.04 24.85 -28.52
C GLU A 109 -14.09 24.65 -29.72
N GLY A 110 -13.93 23.39 -30.20
CA GLY A 110 -13.05 23.05 -31.33
C GLY A 110 -11.59 22.78 -30.95
N GLU A 111 -11.26 22.90 -29.69
CA GLU A 111 -9.92 22.51 -29.15
C GLU A 111 -9.96 21.09 -28.56
N THR A 112 -8.87 20.37 -28.75
CA THR A 112 -8.72 19.01 -28.22
C THR A 112 -7.84 19.02 -27.00
N LEU A 113 -8.37 18.49 -25.89
CA LEU A 113 -7.67 18.32 -24.61
C LEU A 113 -7.44 16.85 -24.35
N HIS A 114 -6.29 16.51 -23.78
CA HIS A 114 -5.96 15.15 -23.39
C HIS A 114 -5.74 15.09 -21.87
N ALA A 115 -6.30 14.06 -21.25
CA ALA A 115 -6.04 13.74 -19.84
C ALA A 115 -5.68 12.26 -19.71
N ARG A 116 -4.75 11.94 -18.84
CA ARG A 116 -4.39 10.57 -18.47
C ARG A 116 -4.47 10.43 -16.95
N GLY A 117 -4.90 9.28 -16.51
CA GLY A 117 -5.01 8.96 -15.09
C GLY A 117 -5.27 7.49 -14.85
N LYS A 118 -5.55 7.15 -13.61
CA LYS A 118 -5.86 5.78 -13.20
C LYS A 118 -7.22 5.71 -12.55
N ALA A 119 -8.01 4.69 -12.88
CA ALA A 119 -9.22 4.30 -12.16
C ALA A 119 -8.85 3.11 -11.25
N VAL A 120 -8.86 3.29 -9.94
CA VAL A 120 -8.49 2.24 -8.99
C VAL A 120 -9.62 1.23 -8.88
N LEU A 121 -9.35 -0.04 -9.22
CA LEU A 121 -10.27 -1.17 -9.10
C LEU A 121 -10.18 -1.82 -7.71
N SER A 122 -8.96 -1.97 -7.19
CA SER A 122 -8.71 -2.52 -5.87
C SER A 122 -7.48 -1.85 -5.25
N PRO A 123 -7.58 -1.32 -4.02
CA PRO A 123 -6.45 -0.69 -3.35
C PRO A 123 -5.33 -1.68 -3.02
N GLY A 124 -5.65 -2.97 -2.85
CA GLY A 124 -4.67 -4.01 -2.58
C GLY A 124 -3.69 -3.64 -1.47
N TRP A 125 -2.39 -3.87 -1.72
CA TRP A 125 -1.33 -3.59 -0.75
C TRP A 125 -1.21 -2.10 -0.36
N ARG A 126 -1.69 -1.16 -1.21
CA ARG A 126 -1.70 0.29 -0.90
C ARG A 126 -2.54 0.61 0.33
N ALA A 127 -3.59 -0.17 0.61
CA ALA A 127 -4.43 0.03 1.80
C ALA A 127 -3.66 0.02 3.13
N ALA A 128 -2.47 -0.61 3.18
CA ALA A 128 -1.60 -0.59 4.35
C ALA A 128 -0.93 0.78 4.58
N TYR A 129 -0.89 1.66 3.57
CA TYR A 129 -0.18 2.94 3.57
C TYR A 129 -1.09 4.16 3.39
N ASP A 130 -2.39 3.99 3.34
CA ASP A 130 -3.40 5.00 2.93
C ASP A 130 -3.23 6.39 3.57
N ARG A 131 -2.66 6.46 4.78
CA ARG A 131 -2.39 7.74 5.46
C ARG A 131 -1.05 8.37 5.10
N THR A 132 -0.09 7.57 4.65
CA THR A 132 1.27 8.03 4.35
C THR A 132 1.36 8.53 2.91
N PHE A 133 0.70 7.85 1.99
CA PHE A 133 0.69 8.27 0.57
C PHE A 133 -0.10 9.55 0.32
N ALA A 134 -1.13 9.85 1.11
CA ALA A 134 -1.86 11.12 1.02
C ALA A 134 -0.99 12.33 1.39
N LEU A 135 0.10 12.13 2.16
CA LEU A 135 1.04 13.20 2.53
C LEU A 135 2.16 13.37 1.49
N GLU A 136 2.53 12.29 0.77
CA GLU A 136 3.56 12.34 -0.28
C GLU A 136 3.02 12.90 -1.60
N GLU A 137 1.70 12.80 -1.86
CA GLU A 137 1.07 13.43 -3.04
C GLU A 137 1.09 14.97 -3.00
N GLU A 138 1.36 15.59 -1.84
CA GLU A 138 1.46 17.05 -1.71
C GLU A 138 2.87 17.59 -2.03
N ASP A 139 3.93 16.77 -2.00
CA ASP A 139 5.34 17.24 -2.07
C ASP A 139 6.08 16.89 -3.37
N GLU A 140 5.53 16.10 -4.29
CA GLU A 140 6.16 15.85 -5.59
C GLU A 140 5.80 16.94 -6.62
N GLU A 141 6.48 18.07 -6.54
CA GLU A 141 6.64 19.00 -7.67
C GLU A 141 7.52 18.32 -8.74
N GLY A 142 6.92 17.71 -9.75
CA GLY A 142 7.69 17.39 -10.93
C GLY A 142 7.33 16.17 -11.78
N ASP A 143 6.48 15.27 -11.34
CA ASP A 143 5.96 14.23 -12.23
C ASP A 143 4.43 14.24 -12.26
N GLU A 144 3.85 13.90 -13.43
CA GLU A 144 2.41 13.96 -13.69
C GLU A 144 1.63 13.37 -12.49
N LYS A 145 1.01 14.24 -11.68
CA LYS A 145 0.18 13.83 -10.54
C LYS A 145 -0.73 12.69 -11.01
N GLU A 146 -0.64 11.55 -10.36
CA GLU A 146 -1.54 10.42 -10.63
C GLU A 146 -2.99 10.89 -10.41
N GLN A 147 -3.64 11.39 -11.46
CA GLN A 147 -5.02 11.83 -11.39
C GLN A 147 -5.92 10.63 -11.38
N SER A 148 -6.78 10.54 -10.38
CA SER A 148 -7.91 9.62 -10.41
C SER A 148 -8.95 10.17 -11.38
N LEU A 149 -9.07 9.57 -12.55
CA LEU A 149 -10.07 9.93 -13.54
C LEU A 149 -11.30 9.02 -13.39
N PRO A 150 -12.52 9.59 -13.55
CA PRO A 150 -13.72 8.77 -13.60
C PRO A 150 -13.74 7.93 -14.89
N THR A 151 -14.39 6.79 -14.84
CA THR A 151 -14.70 6.02 -16.04
C THR A 151 -15.83 6.75 -16.78
N LEU A 152 -15.56 7.18 -18.00
CA LEU A 152 -16.52 7.87 -18.88
C LEU A 152 -16.81 7.02 -20.10
N ALA A 153 -18.01 7.17 -20.67
CA ALA A 153 -18.38 6.55 -21.93
C ALA A 153 -17.98 7.44 -23.11
N GLU A 154 -17.67 6.82 -24.25
CA GLU A 154 -17.43 7.55 -25.51
C GLU A 154 -18.67 8.35 -25.89
N GLY A 155 -18.47 9.64 -26.23
CA GLY A 155 -19.53 10.58 -26.57
C GLY A 155 -20.29 11.16 -25.38
N GLU A 156 -19.87 10.88 -24.15
CA GLU A 156 -20.46 11.50 -22.95
C GLU A 156 -20.18 13.00 -22.93
N ARG A 157 -21.19 13.79 -22.57
CA ARG A 157 -21.08 15.26 -22.49
C ARG A 157 -20.85 15.69 -21.05
N LEU A 158 -19.77 16.44 -20.83
CA LEU A 158 -19.40 16.98 -19.54
C LEU A 158 -19.61 18.49 -19.53
N THR A 159 -19.92 19.04 -18.37
CA THR A 159 -20.02 20.47 -18.16
C THR A 159 -18.73 20.97 -17.52
N VAL A 160 -18.03 21.89 -18.20
CA VAL A 160 -16.84 22.56 -17.63
C VAL A 160 -17.28 23.46 -16.49
N GLN A 161 -16.83 23.18 -15.29
CA GLN A 161 -17.13 23.98 -14.10
C GLN A 161 -16.11 25.11 -13.87
N SER A 162 -14.85 24.89 -14.22
CA SER A 162 -13.80 25.90 -14.14
C SER A 162 -12.65 25.55 -15.08
N ALA A 163 -11.95 26.56 -15.58
CA ALA A 163 -10.72 26.41 -16.33
C ALA A 163 -9.67 27.34 -15.72
N ARG A 164 -8.43 26.88 -15.58
CA ARG A 164 -7.27 27.69 -15.15
C ARG A 164 -6.12 27.42 -16.09
N ALA A 165 -5.51 28.51 -16.59
CA ALA A 165 -4.26 28.42 -17.32
C ALA A 165 -3.10 28.67 -16.36
N ASN A 166 -2.16 27.72 -16.30
CA ASN A 166 -0.89 27.94 -15.62
C ASN A 166 0.11 28.44 -16.64
N PRO A 167 0.71 29.63 -16.46
CA PRO A 167 1.82 30.05 -17.29
C PRO A 167 2.97 29.09 -17.07
N GLY A 168 3.49 28.49 -18.15
CA GLY A 168 4.65 27.62 -18.16
C GLY A 168 5.95 28.34 -17.79
#